data_519de23be7f9258b4563fced7c9ff352
#
_entry.id   519de23be7f9258b4563fced7c9ff352
#
_cell.length_a   1.000
_cell.length_b   1.000
_cell.length_c   1.000
_cell.angle_alpha   90.00
_cell.angle_beta   90.00
_cell.angle_gamma   90.00
#
_symmetry.space_group_name_H-M   'P 1'
#
loop_
_entity.id
_entity.type
_entity.pdbx_description
1 polymer ?
#
loop_
_entity_poly.entity_id
_entity_poly.type
_entity_poly.pdbx_seq_one_letter_code
_entity_poly.pdbx_strand_id
1 'polypeptide(L)'
;IPAAAADGTVALTLANGKTVETEAIELVKPVITEVTPLELYAGDENITVKGSDLGLVTGATLGGKAAEFVVNEDGTLEVVTDATSVSGKIVLTLANGVTVESAEEIKMNYHALVIVNSMPSAEHIGAKVTLTGANFMLVENIFIGDVKVQSYFTRTDEEVSFVMPWNKVGSYNIYFDLFNGDREMVATPIEVLLEINYITGWEGHTDITWGVGGRVCVTADKFEGVKAGAKMRLYYTQKDQVWAQAQINYGDWTGLTFPEIGSNTLVPTDIYGWFSDGILDRCTEVTLTQEILDNIQAKKGDYGDENIKNVGILIQGSDLIFTKIEILQEISQETTLWEGEAIADDWGN
;
A
#
# COMPACT_ATOMS: atom_id res chain seq x y z
N ILE A 1 17.79 33.60 -0.86
CA ILE A 1 18.26 32.75 0.25
C ILE A 1 18.31 31.33 -0.31
N PRO A 2 19.38 30.54 -0.09
CA PRO A 2 19.44 29.15 -0.50
C PRO A 2 18.27 28.32 0.09
N ALA A 3 17.79 27.30 -0.64
CA ALA A 3 16.73 26.45 -0.15
C ALA A 3 17.09 25.69 1.16
N ALA A 4 18.37 25.44 1.40
CA ALA A 4 18.88 24.80 2.62
C ALA A 4 19.23 25.79 3.75
N ALA A 5 18.82 27.07 3.65
CA ALA A 5 19.09 28.03 4.71
C ALA A 5 18.32 27.69 5.98
N ALA A 6 18.99 27.84 7.13
CA ALA A 6 18.41 27.64 8.46
C ALA A 6 18.72 28.87 9.34
N ASP A 7 17.99 29.00 10.44
CA ASP A 7 18.28 29.97 11.48
C ASP A 7 19.72 29.76 12.00
N GLY A 8 20.45 30.82 12.28
CA GLY A 8 21.80 30.72 12.82
C GLY A 8 22.72 31.91 12.51
N THR A 9 23.98 31.80 12.87
CA THR A 9 25.02 32.80 12.58
C THR A 9 25.63 32.58 11.20
N VAL A 10 26.02 33.65 10.53
CA VAL A 10 26.84 33.57 9.31
C VAL A 10 28.28 33.77 9.68
N ALA A 11 29.11 32.76 9.42
CA ALA A 11 30.55 32.80 9.65
C ALA A 11 31.28 33.25 8.37
N LEU A 12 32.05 34.33 8.45
CA LEU A 12 32.90 34.85 7.38
C LEU A 12 34.37 34.56 7.73
N THR A 13 35.00 33.69 6.93
CA THR A 13 36.43 33.43 7.07
C THR A 13 37.23 34.43 6.25
N LEU A 14 38.02 35.25 6.92
CA LEU A 14 38.90 36.24 6.31
C LEU A 14 40.14 35.56 5.68
N ALA A 15 40.82 36.25 4.76
CA ALA A 15 42.02 35.75 4.10
C ALA A 15 43.19 35.40 5.07
N ASN A 16 43.17 35.94 6.28
CA ASN A 16 44.15 35.65 7.35
C ASN A 16 43.72 34.46 8.24
N GLY A 17 42.67 33.73 7.87
CA GLY A 17 42.16 32.58 8.60
C GLY A 17 41.32 32.91 9.85
N LYS A 18 41.06 34.18 10.15
CA LYS A 18 40.14 34.55 11.23
C LYS A 18 38.71 34.44 10.77
N THR A 19 37.86 33.91 11.65
CA THR A 19 36.41 33.86 11.44
C THR A 19 35.73 34.98 12.21
N VAL A 20 34.84 35.69 11.57
CA VAL A 20 33.92 36.68 12.17
C VAL A 20 32.51 36.15 11.98
N GLU A 21 31.77 36.06 13.06
CA GLU A 21 30.37 35.61 13.04
C GLU A 21 29.42 36.79 13.20
N THR A 22 28.30 36.74 12.53
CA THR A 22 27.19 37.68 12.75
C THR A 22 26.44 37.32 14.05
N GLU A 23 25.56 38.20 14.49
CA GLU A 23 24.49 37.77 15.40
C GLU A 23 23.63 36.70 14.72
N ALA A 24 22.89 35.94 15.52
CA ALA A 24 21.98 34.92 14.97
C ALA A 24 20.89 35.58 14.09
N ILE A 25 20.77 35.08 12.88
CA ILE A 25 19.74 35.52 11.91
C ILE A 25 18.60 34.53 12.01
N GLU A 26 17.40 35.00 12.26
CA GLU A 26 16.19 34.22 12.18
C GLU A 26 15.56 34.43 10.79
N LEU A 27 15.20 33.33 10.13
CA LEU A 27 14.51 33.35 8.85
C LEU A 27 13.04 33.71 9.07
N VAL A 28 12.52 34.54 8.21
CA VAL A 28 11.08 34.84 8.19
C VAL A 28 10.31 33.54 7.89
N LYS A 29 9.31 33.26 8.71
CA LYS A 29 8.42 32.11 8.57
C LYS A 29 6.98 32.61 8.43
N PRO A 30 6.15 31.95 7.61
CA PRO A 30 4.72 32.26 7.57
C PRO A 30 4.09 32.10 8.95
N VAL A 31 3.08 32.91 9.23
CA VAL A 31 2.24 32.74 10.39
C VAL A 31 0.82 32.58 9.90
N ILE A 32 0.17 31.48 10.26
CA ILE A 32 -1.25 31.25 10.03
C ILE A 32 -2.02 31.88 11.19
N THR A 33 -2.92 32.80 10.88
CA THR A 33 -3.77 33.49 11.89
C THR A 33 -5.20 33.04 11.86
N GLU A 34 -5.71 32.60 10.71
CA GLU A 34 -7.08 32.14 10.51
C GLU A 34 -7.15 31.16 9.36
N VAL A 35 -7.99 30.16 9.49
CA VAL A 35 -8.35 29.23 8.43
C VAL A 35 -9.87 29.15 8.35
N THR A 36 -10.42 29.26 7.15
CA THR A 36 -11.88 29.26 6.96
C THR A 36 -12.27 28.73 5.56
N PRO A 37 -13.35 27.93 5.44
CA PRO A 37 -14.16 27.38 6.53
C PRO A 37 -13.44 26.24 7.28
N LEU A 38 -13.90 25.92 8.51
CA LEU A 38 -13.40 24.77 9.29
C LEU A 38 -14.22 23.50 9.05
N GLU A 39 -15.36 23.61 8.40
CA GLU A 39 -16.19 22.48 7.99
C GLU A 39 -16.80 22.79 6.62
N LEU A 40 -16.61 21.90 5.66
CA LEU A 40 -17.08 22.04 4.29
C LEU A 40 -17.31 20.69 3.64
N TYR A 41 -18.00 20.68 2.48
CA TYR A 41 -18.05 19.51 1.61
C TYR A 41 -16.86 19.51 0.64
N ALA A 42 -16.23 18.35 0.51
CA ALA A 42 -15.06 18.16 -0.34
C ALA A 42 -15.37 18.51 -1.81
N GLY A 43 -14.60 19.46 -2.37
CA GLY A 43 -14.75 19.93 -3.74
C GLY A 43 -15.79 21.04 -3.97
N ASP A 44 -16.56 21.46 -2.94
CA ASP A 44 -17.54 22.52 -3.10
C ASP A 44 -16.91 23.92 -3.06
N GLU A 45 -15.95 24.11 -2.16
CA GLU A 45 -15.26 25.38 -1.96
C GLU A 45 -13.82 25.17 -1.48
N ASN A 46 -12.97 26.17 -1.73
CA ASN A 46 -11.58 26.16 -1.27
C ASN A 46 -11.47 26.65 0.17
N ILE A 47 -10.35 26.32 0.81
CA ILE A 47 -10.05 26.76 2.17
C ILE A 47 -9.16 27.99 2.10
N THR A 48 -9.60 29.11 2.66
CA THR A 48 -8.83 30.33 2.76
C THR A 48 -7.97 30.33 4.02
N VAL A 49 -6.67 30.51 3.85
CA VAL A 49 -5.69 30.71 4.92
C VAL A 49 -5.29 32.17 4.95
N LYS A 50 -5.46 32.83 6.10
CA LYS A 50 -4.97 34.17 6.36
C LYS A 50 -3.75 34.16 7.28
N GLY A 51 -2.85 35.11 7.08
CA GLY A 51 -1.64 35.17 7.87
C GLY A 51 -0.65 36.20 7.33
N SER A 52 0.61 36.03 7.71
CA SER A 52 1.71 36.81 7.14
C SER A 52 2.69 35.91 6.40
N ASP A 53 3.37 36.50 5.44
CA ASP A 53 4.46 35.86 4.69
C ASP A 53 4.07 34.58 3.95
N LEU A 54 2.78 34.38 3.64
CA LEU A 54 2.25 33.19 2.94
C LEU A 54 2.83 33.04 1.53
N GLY A 55 3.34 34.11 0.92
CA GLY A 55 4.07 34.07 -0.37
C GLY A 55 5.38 33.27 -0.33
N LEU A 56 5.87 32.86 0.85
CA LEU A 56 7.07 32.01 1.01
C LEU A 56 6.76 30.50 0.89
N VAL A 57 5.49 30.12 0.85
CA VAL A 57 5.03 28.74 0.80
C VAL A 57 5.34 28.13 -0.57
N THR A 58 5.90 26.93 -0.57
CA THR A 58 6.24 26.15 -1.76
C THR A 58 5.49 24.82 -1.85
N GLY A 59 4.81 24.42 -0.78
CA GLY A 59 3.97 23.23 -0.73
C GLY A 59 2.92 23.32 0.34
N ALA A 60 1.80 22.61 0.17
CA ALA A 60 0.72 22.50 1.15
C ALA A 60 0.23 21.06 1.24
N THR A 61 -0.20 20.68 2.44
CA THR A 61 -0.94 19.43 2.66
C THR A 61 -2.18 19.71 3.49
N LEU A 62 -3.22 18.92 3.30
CA LEU A 62 -4.42 18.89 4.12
C LEU A 62 -4.60 17.47 4.65
N GLY A 63 -4.63 17.30 5.97
CA GLY A 63 -4.72 15.99 6.61
C GLY A 63 -3.59 15.04 6.22
N GLY A 64 -2.38 15.57 5.94
CA GLY A 64 -1.22 14.81 5.48
C GLY A 64 -1.18 14.50 3.99
N LYS A 65 -2.26 14.73 3.23
CA LYS A 65 -2.32 14.56 1.78
C LYS A 65 -1.92 15.84 1.06
N ALA A 66 -1.10 15.73 0.01
CA ALA A 66 -0.70 16.89 -0.80
C ALA A 66 -1.93 17.61 -1.37
N ALA A 67 -1.93 18.95 -1.27
CA ALA A 67 -3.00 19.79 -1.77
C ALA A 67 -2.43 20.87 -2.69
N GLU A 68 -3.15 21.17 -3.75
CA GLU A 68 -2.87 22.35 -4.56
C GLU A 68 -3.20 23.62 -3.79
N PHE A 69 -2.48 24.69 -4.05
CA PHE A 69 -2.73 25.99 -3.41
C PHE A 69 -2.43 27.15 -4.33
N VAL A 70 -3.04 28.29 -4.03
CA VAL A 70 -2.83 29.56 -4.74
C VAL A 70 -2.59 30.66 -3.71
N VAL A 71 -1.53 31.45 -3.90
CA VAL A 71 -1.31 32.68 -3.14
C VAL A 71 -1.94 33.84 -3.88
N ASN A 72 -2.89 34.50 -3.25
CA ASN A 72 -3.64 35.59 -3.81
C ASN A 72 -2.90 36.94 -3.71
N GLU A 73 -3.29 37.92 -4.53
CA GLU A 73 -2.68 39.27 -4.53
C GLU A 73 -2.93 40.02 -3.21
N ASP A 74 -3.98 39.70 -2.47
CA ASP A 74 -4.31 40.29 -1.16
C ASP A 74 -3.46 39.65 -0.02
N GLY A 75 -2.59 38.70 -0.31
CA GLY A 75 -1.71 38.02 0.63
C GLY A 75 -2.36 36.83 1.34
N THR A 76 -3.58 36.45 1.01
CA THR A 76 -4.19 35.20 1.46
C THR A 76 -3.65 34.01 0.65
N LEU A 77 -3.79 32.79 1.19
CA LEU A 77 -3.51 31.56 0.48
C LEU A 77 -4.78 30.71 0.43
N GLU A 78 -5.15 30.24 -0.74
CA GLU A 78 -6.22 29.26 -0.90
C GLU A 78 -5.66 27.86 -1.07
N VAL A 79 -6.14 26.92 -0.24
CA VAL A 79 -5.92 25.48 -0.43
C VAL A 79 -7.09 24.96 -1.26
N VAL A 80 -6.78 24.39 -2.41
CA VAL A 80 -7.78 23.86 -3.35
C VAL A 80 -8.28 22.53 -2.83
N THR A 81 -9.60 22.36 -2.79
CA THR A 81 -10.24 21.10 -2.41
C THR A 81 -10.83 20.40 -3.64
N ASP A 82 -10.89 19.09 -3.59
CA ASP A 82 -11.55 18.21 -4.55
C ASP A 82 -12.41 17.16 -3.84
N ALA A 83 -13.12 16.32 -4.60
CA ALA A 83 -14.01 15.30 -4.05
C ALA A 83 -13.30 14.23 -3.17
N THR A 84 -11.97 14.19 -3.21
CA THR A 84 -11.15 13.25 -2.44
C THR A 84 -10.35 13.91 -1.32
N SER A 85 -10.59 15.20 -1.08
CA SER A 85 -9.93 15.96 0.00
C SER A 85 -10.29 15.37 1.36
N VAL A 86 -9.31 15.37 2.26
CA VAL A 86 -9.39 14.66 3.55
C VAL A 86 -9.52 15.65 4.71
N SER A 87 -10.07 15.18 5.83
CA SER A 87 -10.08 15.95 7.07
C SER A 87 -8.68 16.04 7.67
N GLY A 88 -8.41 17.10 8.42
CA GLY A 88 -7.18 17.30 9.18
C GLY A 88 -6.64 18.72 9.12
N LYS A 89 -5.40 18.88 9.58
CA LYS A 89 -4.73 20.18 9.59
C LYS A 89 -4.11 20.53 8.25
N ILE A 90 -4.03 21.85 7.99
CA ILE A 90 -3.21 22.36 6.89
C ILE A 90 -1.77 22.48 7.37
N VAL A 91 -0.85 21.93 6.59
CA VAL A 91 0.59 22.10 6.81
C VAL A 91 1.19 22.78 5.58
N LEU A 92 1.78 23.94 5.78
CA LEU A 92 2.45 24.73 4.75
C LEU A 92 3.94 24.47 4.82
N THR A 93 4.57 24.19 3.69
CA THR A 93 5.99 23.87 3.57
C THR A 93 6.74 25.00 2.85
N LEU A 94 7.89 25.37 3.35
CA LEU A 94 8.80 26.36 2.77
C LEU A 94 9.89 25.68 1.93
N ALA A 95 10.55 26.45 1.07
CA ALA A 95 11.65 25.98 0.23
C ALA A 95 12.82 25.31 0.99
N ASN A 96 13.01 25.65 2.27
CA ASN A 96 14.04 25.05 3.13
C ASN A 96 13.53 23.83 3.94
N GLY A 97 12.31 23.33 3.65
CA GLY A 97 11.71 22.20 4.32
C GLY A 97 11.09 22.50 5.71
N VAL A 98 11.15 23.74 6.17
CA VAL A 98 10.44 24.14 7.40
C VAL A 98 8.94 24.14 7.15
N THR A 99 8.16 23.64 8.11
CA THR A 99 6.70 23.56 8.04
C THR A 99 6.03 24.45 9.07
N VAL A 100 4.85 24.94 8.73
CA VAL A 100 3.94 25.67 9.62
C VAL A 100 2.57 25.02 9.53
N GLU A 101 1.97 24.72 10.67
CA GLU A 101 0.72 23.97 10.78
C GLU A 101 -0.43 24.87 11.26
N SER A 102 -1.65 24.65 10.77
CA SER A 102 -2.85 25.32 11.30
C SER A 102 -3.15 24.90 12.74
N ALA A 103 -3.73 25.81 13.52
CA ALA A 103 -4.12 25.51 14.90
C ALA A 103 -5.31 24.53 14.92
N GLU A 104 -6.29 24.78 14.08
CA GLU A 104 -7.52 24.02 13.96
C GLU A 104 -7.41 22.94 12.88
N GLU A 105 -8.22 21.91 13.04
CA GLU A 105 -8.46 20.88 12.01
C GLU A 105 -9.64 21.27 11.12
N ILE A 106 -9.53 20.95 9.85
CA ILE A 106 -10.61 21.09 8.88
C ILE A 106 -11.40 19.79 8.86
N LYS A 107 -12.71 19.87 8.93
CA LYS A 107 -13.61 18.74 8.75
C LYS A 107 -14.15 18.72 7.32
N MET A 108 -13.85 17.65 6.58
CA MET A 108 -14.44 17.38 5.28
C MET A 108 -15.67 16.50 5.44
N ASN A 109 -16.77 16.90 4.79
CA ASN A 109 -17.95 16.07 4.60
C ASN A 109 -17.98 15.58 3.15
N TYR A 110 -18.64 14.46 2.89
CA TYR A 110 -18.81 13.94 1.54
C TYR A 110 -20.29 13.92 1.16
N HIS A 111 -20.60 14.30 -0.09
CA HIS A 111 -21.97 14.19 -0.64
C HIS A 111 -22.32 12.76 -1.00
N ALA A 112 -21.31 11.97 -1.38
CA ALA A 112 -21.48 10.60 -1.80
C ALA A 112 -21.25 9.64 -0.62
N LEU A 113 -22.06 8.59 -0.54
CA LEU A 113 -21.87 7.47 0.36
C LEU A 113 -21.10 6.37 -0.34
N VAL A 114 -20.38 5.55 0.41
CA VAL A 114 -19.79 4.33 -0.14
C VAL A 114 -20.90 3.31 -0.41
N ILE A 115 -20.93 2.80 -1.63
CA ILE A 115 -21.96 1.84 -2.07
C ILE A 115 -21.28 0.49 -2.31
N VAL A 116 -21.78 -0.55 -1.65
CA VAL A 116 -21.38 -1.95 -1.94
C VAL A 116 -22.52 -2.62 -2.71
N ASN A 117 -22.26 -2.91 -3.98
CA ASN A 117 -23.22 -3.60 -4.87
C ASN A 117 -23.11 -5.12 -4.76
N SER A 118 -21.88 -5.63 -4.57
CA SER A 118 -21.62 -7.08 -4.48
C SER A 118 -20.43 -7.35 -3.54
N MET A 119 -20.57 -8.42 -2.78
CA MET A 119 -19.53 -8.97 -1.91
C MET A 119 -19.80 -10.46 -1.68
N PRO A 120 -18.78 -11.28 -1.34
CA PRO A 120 -19.00 -12.65 -0.92
C PRO A 120 -19.74 -12.68 0.44
N SER A 121 -20.63 -13.65 0.63
CA SER A 121 -21.29 -13.88 1.92
C SER A 121 -20.40 -14.57 2.94
N ALA A 122 -19.40 -15.31 2.49
CA ALA A 122 -18.43 -16.02 3.32
C ALA A 122 -17.10 -16.14 2.60
N GLU A 123 -16.00 -16.06 3.35
CA GLU A 123 -14.65 -16.30 2.83
C GLU A 123 -13.70 -16.82 3.91
N HIS A 124 -12.68 -17.56 3.47
CA HIS A 124 -11.65 -18.11 4.33
C HIS A 124 -10.64 -17.03 4.75
N ILE A 125 -10.10 -17.14 5.96
CA ILE A 125 -8.94 -16.37 6.40
C ILE A 125 -7.83 -16.56 5.36
N GLY A 126 -7.23 -15.45 4.91
CA GLY A 126 -6.21 -15.46 3.87
C GLY A 126 -6.75 -15.50 2.42
N ALA A 127 -8.05 -15.73 2.19
CA ALA A 127 -8.63 -15.69 0.85
C ALA A 127 -8.72 -14.25 0.29
N LYS A 128 -8.86 -14.14 -1.03
CA LYS A 128 -9.13 -12.86 -1.69
C LYS A 128 -10.61 -12.52 -1.56
N VAL A 129 -10.91 -11.43 -0.88
CA VAL A 129 -12.24 -10.81 -0.82
C VAL A 129 -12.31 -9.73 -1.87
N THR A 130 -13.40 -9.67 -2.64
CA THR A 130 -13.67 -8.61 -3.60
C THR A 130 -15.01 -7.97 -3.30
N LEU A 131 -15.00 -6.64 -3.15
CA LEU A 131 -16.19 -5.80 -3.06
C LEU A 131 -16.28 -4.98 -4.34
N THR A 132 -17.46 -4.93 -4.94
CA THR A 132 -17.74 -4.02 -6.07
C THR A 132 -18.81 -3.03 -5.70
N GLY A 133 -18.70 -1.80 -6.22
CA GLY A 133 -19.62 -0.75 -5.81
C GLY A 133 -19.32 0.59 -6.42
N ALA A 134 -19.33 1.64 -5.61
CA ALA A 134 -18.96 2.99 -5.99
C ALA A 134 -18.43 3.78 -4.78
N ASN A 135 -17.65 4.80 -5.07
CA ASN A 135 -17.10 5.76 -4.10
C ASN A 135 -16.09 5.13 -3.11
N PHE A 136 -15.47 3.99 -3.46
CA PHE A 136 -14.41 3.40 -2.62
C PHE A 136 -13.17 4.30 -2.50
N MET A 137 -13.04 5.34 -3.34
CA MET A 137 -11.99 6.36 -3.20
C MET A 137 -12.12 7.17 -1.90
N LEU A 138 -13.31 7.19 -1.27
CA LEU A 138 -13.53 7.86 0.01
C LEU A 138 -13.04 7.03 1.21
N VAL A 139 -12.77 5.74 1.01
CA VAL A 139 -12.39 4.80 2.08
C VAL A 139 -10.90 4.93 2.37
N GLU A 140 -10.54 5.22 3.59
CA GLU A 140 -9.16 5.18 4.08
C GLU A 140 -8.78 3.77 4.51
N ASN A 141 -9.57 3.16 5.39
CA ASN A 141 -9.32 1.84 5.95
C ASN A 141 -10.55 0.94 5.89
N ILE A 142 -10.32 -0.36 5.75
CA ILE A 142 -11.35 -1.40 5.81
C ILE A 142 -11.09 -2.28 7.02
N PHE A 143 -12.17 -2.62 7.74
CA PHE A 143 -12.14 -3.52 8.90
C PHE A 143 -13.13 -4.65 8.73
N ILE A 144 -12.74 -5.85 9.15
CA ILE A 144 -13.62 -7.00 9.34
C ILE A 144 -13.83 -7.19 10.84
N GLY A 145 -14.98 -6.75 11.35
CA GLY A 145 -15.14 -6.54 12.79
C GLY A 145 -14.18 -5.46 13.28
N ASP A 146 -13.28 -5.82 14.22
CA ASP A 146 -12.27 -4.90 14.76
C ASP A 146 -10.88 -5.08 14.10
N VAL A 147 -10.75 -5.97 13.11
CA VAL A 147 -9.46 -6.28 12.49
C VAL A 147 -9.29 -5.50 11.19
N LYS A 148 -8.26 -4.64 11.15
CA LYS A 148 -7.91 -3.85 9.96
C LYS A 148 -7.39 -4.76 8.84
N VAL A 149 -7.87 -4.53 7.62
CA VAL A 149 -7.31 -5.11 6.41
C VAL A 149 -5.91 -4.54 6.17
N GLN A 150 -4.93 -5.42 5.93
CA GLN A 150 -3.53 -5.04 5.79
C GLN A 150 -3.07 -5.02 4.33
N SER A 151 -3.58 -5.91 3.48
CA SER A 151 -3.04 -6.10 2.12
C SER A 151 -4.14 -6.08 1.08
N TYR A 152 -3.93 -5.27 0.05
CA TYR A 152 -4.88 -5.05 -1.03
C TYR A 152 -4.35 -5.57 -2.37
N PHE A 153 -5.24 -6.22 -3.16
CA PHE A 153 -4.98 -6.57 -4.55
C PHE A 153 -5.34 -5.40 -5.48
N THR A 154 -6.53 -4.82 -5.26
CA THR A 154 -7.09 -3.73 -6.06
C THR A 154 -7.72 -2.70 -5.13
N ARG A 155 -7.55 -1.41 -5.48
CA ARG A 155 -8.27 -0.29 -4.87
C ARG A 155 -8.58 0.74 -5.97
N THR A 156 -9.79 0.71 -6.47
CA THR A 156 -10.33 1.69 -7.42
C THR A 156 -11.62 2.26 -6.85
N ASP A 157 -12.23 3.22 -7.53
CA ASP A 157 -13.52 3.75 -7.09
C ASP A 157 -14.67 2.75 -7.16
N GLU A 158 -14.56 1.76 -8.04
CA GLU A 158 -15.62 0.78 -8.34
C GLU A 158 -15.35 -0.60 -7.74
N GLU A 159 -14.11 -0.92 -7.39
CA GLU A 159 -13.69 -2.20 -6.86
C GLU A 159 -12.61 -2.04 -5.78
N VAL A 160 -12.80 -2.75 -4.67
CA VAL A 160 -11.72 -3.01 -3.73
C VAL A 160 -11.60 -4.51 -3.49
N SER A 161 -10.38 -5.04 -3.59
CA SER A 161 -10.11 -6.42 -3.24
C SER A 161 -8.90 -6.52 -2.32
N PHE A 162 -9.01 -7.40 -1.33
CA PHE A 162 -8.04 -7.51 -0.24
C PHE A 162 -7.91 -8.95 0.25
N VAL A 163 -6.89 -9.20 1.06
CA VAL A 163 -6.70 -10.45 1.77
C VAL A 163 -7.58 -10.45 3.02
N MET A 164 -8.45 -11.48 3.18
CA MET A 164 -9.23 -11.66 4.40
C MET A 164 -8.29 -11.69 5.61
N PRO A 165 -8.40 -10.74 6.53
CA PRO A 165 -7.49 -10.67 7.67
C PRO A 165 -7.70 -11.84 8.63
N TRP A 166 -6.68 -12.11 9.44
CA TRP A 166 -6.78 -13.14 10.46
C TRP A 166 -7.79 -12.73 11.55
N ASN A 167 -8.83 -13.53 11.72
CA ASN A 167 -9.89 -13.33 12.71
C ASN A 167 -10.37 -14.69 13.21
N LYS A 168 -11.24 -14.69 14.22
CA LYS A 168 -11.92 -15.94 14.61
C LYS A 168 -12.97 -16.29 13.56
N VAL A 169 -13.27 -17.58 13.43
CA VAL A 169 -14.40 -18.04 12.62
C VAL A 169 -15.69 -17.46 13.16
N GLY A 170 -16.53 -16.92 12.28
CA GLY A 170 -17.81 -16.32 12.65
C GLY A 170 -18.25 -15.20 11.72
N SER A 171 -19.38 -14.60 12.03
CA SER A 171 -19.99 -13.53 11.24
C SER A 171 -19.55 -12.16 11.74
N TYR A 172 -19.10 -11.29 10.83
CA TYR A 172 -18.58 -9.95 11.13
C TYR A 172 -19.15 -8.90 10.20
N ASN A 173 -19.41 -7.72 10.75
CA ASN A 173 -19.68 -6.55 9.94
C ASN A 173 -18.38 -6.05 9.29
N ILE A 174 -18.51 -5.49 8.08
CA ILE A 174 -17.44 -4.76 7.42
C ILE A 174 -17.64 -3.28 7.73
N TYR A 175 -16.56 -2.60 8.11
CA TYR A 175 -16.55 -1.18 8.37
C TYR A 175 -15.57 -0.48 7.44
N PHE A 176 -15.95 0.70 6.97
CA PHE A 176 -15.12 1.62 6.23
C PHE A 176 -14.84 2.84 7.10
N ASP A 177 -13.58 3.11 7.41
CA ASP A 177 -13.17 4.41 7.90
C ASP A 177 -12.92 5.30 6.69
N LEU A 178 -13.53 6.45 6.66
CA LEU A 178 -13.44 7.40 5.56
C LEU A 178 -12.36 8.44 5.84
N PHE A 179 -11.80 9.04 4.79
CA PHE A 179 -10.80 10.09 4.92
C PHE A 179 -11.30 11.36 5.65
N ASN A 180 -12.61 11.56 5.80
CA ASN A 180 -13.17 12.63 6.61
C ASN A 180 -13.23 12.29 8.11
N GLY A 181 -12.88 11.07 8.52
CA GLY A 181 -12.93 10.58 9.89
C GLY A 181 -14.23 9.89 10.27
N ASP A 182 -15.22 9.83 9.38
CA ASP A 182 -16.44 9.06 9.60
C ASP A 182 -16.21 7.56 9.44
N ARG A 183 -17.07 6.77 10.07
CA ARG A 183 -17.09 5.29 9.90
C ARG A 183 -18.44 4.86 9.37
N GLU A 184 -18.44 4.16 8.25
CA GLU A 184 -19.61 3.53 7.66
C GLU A 184 -19.59 2.01 7.87
N MET A 185 -20.78 1.42 8.01
CA MET A 185 -20.95 -0.03 8.15
C MET A 185 -21.65 -0.59 6.92
N VAL A 186 -21.08 -1.65 6.33
CA VAL A 186 -21.74 -2.40 5.26
C VAL A 186 -22.94 -3.14 5.86
N ALA A 187 -24.09 -3.00 5.22
CA ALA A 187 -25.36 -3.53 5.72
C ALA A 187 -25.40 -5.07 5.85
N THR A 188 -24.60 -5.78 5.04
CA THR A 188 -24.53 -7.24 5.04
C THR A 188 -23.24 -7.70 5.70
N PRO A 189 -23.29 -8.57 6.71
CA PRO A 189 -22.08 -9.14 7.32
C PRO A 189 -21.43 -10.17 6.39
N ILE A 190 -20.15 -10.42 6.62
CA ILE A 190 -19.39 -11.51 5.97
C ILE A 190 -19.09 -12.62 7.00
N GLU A 191 -19.21 -13.87 6.59
CA GLU A 191 -18.80 -15.01 7.39
C GLU A 191 -17.32 -15.33 7.16
N VAL A 192 -16.53 -15.32 8.23
CA VAL A 192 -15.10 -15.68 8.22
C VAL A 192 -14.99 -17.17 8.49
N LEU A 193 -14.41 -17.91 7.54
CA LEU A 193 -14.16 -19.34 7.59
C LEU A 193 -12.71 -19.64 8.01
N LEU A 194 -12.41 -20.91 8.27
CA LEU A 194 -11.06 -21.35 8.64
C LEU A 194 -10.02 -20.92 7.58
N GLU A 195 -8.79 -20.70 8.06
CA GLU A 195 -7.65 -20.34 7.21
C GLU A 195 -7.40 -21.37 6.11
N ILE A 196 -7.05 -20.88 4.91
CA ILE A 196 -6.53 -21.72 3.82
C ILE A 196 -5.07 -22.05 4.08
N ASN A 197 -4.65 -23.27 3.70
CA ASN A 197 -3.25 -23.65 3.83
C ASN A 197 -2.39 -22.96 2.77
N TYR A 198 -1.22 -22.50 3.20
CA TYR A 198 -0.22 -21.91 2.33
C TYR A 198 1.20 -22.37 2.75
N ILE A 199 2.12 -22.30 1.79
CA ILE A 199 3.54 -22.53 2.02
C ILE A 199 4.23 -21.16 1.99
N THR A 200 5.00 -20.83 3.03
CA THR A 200 5.86 -19.64 3.02
C THR A 200 7.05 -19.91 2.08
N GLY A 201 7.04 -19.25 0.92
CA GLY A 201 8.12 -19.28 -0.05
C GLY A 201 9.31 -18.42 0.40
N TRP A 202 9.02 -17.24 0.91
CA TRP A 202 9.99 -16.29 1.42
C TRP A 202 9.31 -15.30 2.40
N GLU A 203 10.04 -14.84 3.41
CA GLU A 203 9.61 -13.80 4.34
C GLU A 203 10.80 -12.94 4.73
N GLY A 204 10.60 -11.62 4.81
CA GLY A 204 11.66 -10.67 5.13
C GLY A 204 11.19 -9.22 5.01
N HIS A 205 12.14 -8.31 4.89
CA HIS A 205 11.89 -6.90 4.61
C HIS A 205 13.00 -6.41 3.68
N THR A 206 12.75 -6.44 2.38
CA THR A 206 13.76 -6.11 1.37
C THR A 206 13.29 -4.98 0.49
N ASP A 207 13.96 -3.82 0.60
CA ASP A 207 13.87 -2.75 -0.39
C ASP A 207 14.60 -3.22 -1.64
N ILE A 208 13.85 -3.61 -2.68
CA ILE A 208 14.44 -4.22 -3.86
C ILE A 208 15.23 -3.20 -4.67
N THR A 209 16.40 -3.62 -5.12
CA THR A 209 17.29 -2.84 -5.99
C THR A 209 17.76 -3.68 -7.17
N TRP A 210 18.39 -3.05 -8.15
CA TRP A 210 19.04 -3.72 -9.29
C TRP A 210 20.38 -4.35 -8.94
N GLY A 211 20.81 -4.26 -7.68
CA GLY A 211 22.11 -4.73 -7.19
C GLY A 211 22.04 -5.88 -6.21
N VAL A 212 23.22 -6.37 -5.84
CA VAL A 212 23.42 -7.35 -4.77
C VAL A 212 22.90 -6.79 -3.44
N GLY A 213 22.25 -7.63 -2.63
CA GLY A 213 21.69 -7.27 -1.32
C GLY A 213 20.28 -6.64 -1.38
N GLY A 214 19.80 -6.25 -2.57
CA GLY A 214 18.44 -5.79 -2.79
C GLY A 214 17.62 -6.75 -3.65
N ARG A 215 17.77 -8.06 -3.45
CA ARG A 215 17.07 -9.11 -4.18
C ARG A 215 16.25 -9.97 -3.24
N VAL A 216 15.09 -10.41 -3.72
CA VAL A 216 14.30 -11.45 -3.07
C VAL A 216 14.54 -12.76 -3.83
N CYS A 217 14.98 -13.78 -3.11
CA CYS A 217 15.30 -15.09 -3.67
C CYS A 217 14.42 -16.16 -3.03
N VAL A 218 13.59 -16.84 -3.84
CA VAL A 218 12.80 -17.99 -3.41
C VAL A 218 13.51 -19.25 -3.95
N THR A 219 13.89 -20.15 -3.05
CA THR A 219 14.60 -21.38 -3.46
C THR A 219 13.65 -22.40 -4.07
N ALA A 220 14.16 -23.22 -5.00
CA ALA A 220 13.35 -24.14 -5.79
C ALA A 220 12.71 -25.27 -4.96
N ASP A 221 13.27 -25.61 -3.81
CA ASP A 221 12.69 -26.57 -2.86
C ASP A 221 11.31 -26.16 -2.33
N LYS A 222 11.04 -24.84 -2.25
CA LYS A 222 9.73 -24.32 -1.83
C LYS A 222 8.59 -24.69 -2.78
N PHE A 223 8.93 -25.11 -3.98
CA PHE A 223 7.97 -25.52 -5.02
C PHE A 223 7.85 -27.06 -5.17
N GLU A 224 8.57 -27.84 -4.33
CA GLU A 224 8.44 -29.28 -4.35
C GLU A 224 7.04 -29.73 -3.92
N GLY A 225 6.38 -30.55 -4.73
CA GLY A 225 5.01 -31.00 -4.48
C GLY A 225 3.91 -29.99 -4.79
N VAL A 226 4.26 -28.76 -5.17
CA VAL A 226 3.28 -27.76 -5.63
C VAL A 226 2.68 -28.20 -6.96
N LYS A 227 1.36 -28.17 -7.07
CA LYS A 227 0.62 -28.57 -8.29
C LYS A 227 0.34 -27.36 -9.18
N ALA A 228 0.26 -27.61 -10.48
CA ALA A 228 -0.21 -26.60 -11.44
C ALA A 228 -1.58 -26.06 -11.06
N GLY A 229 -1.77 -24.75 -11.18
CA GLY A 229 -2.96 -24.05 -10.74
C GLY A 229 -2.87 -23.45 -9.33
N ALA A 230 -1.84 -23.84 -8.55
CA ALA A 230 -1.58 -23.20 -7.25
C ALA A 230 -1.40 -21.69 -7.42
N LYS A 231 -1.90 -20.92 -6.47
CA LYS A 231 -1.71 -19.46 -6.44
C LYS A 231 -0.46 -19.11 -5.65
N MET A 232 0.29 -18.14 -6.15
CA MET A 232 1.40 -17.55 -5.42
C MET A 232 1.09 -16.07 -5.19
N ARG A 233 1.37 -15.59 -3.99
CA ARG A 233 1.15 -14.21 -3.58
C ARG A 233 2.47 -13.52 -3.30
N LEU A 234 2.58 -12.34 -3.84
CA LEU A 234 3.70 -11.42 -3.67
C LEU A 234 3.22 -10.26 -2.81
N TYR A 235 3.68 -10.18 -1.56
CA TYR A 235 3.36 -9.09 -0.64
C TYR A 235 4.47 -8.06 -0.64
N TYR A 236 4.11 -6.82 -0.83
CA TYR A 236 5.05 -5.72 -0.90
C TYR A 236 4.40 -4.41 -0.48
N THR A 237 5.22 -3.45 -0.07
CA THR A 237 4.82 -2.08 0.21
C THR A 237 5.12 -1.22 -1.01
N GLN A 238 4.15 -0.43 -1.45
CA GLN A 238 4.27 0.57 -2.51
C GLN A 238 4.26 1.97 -1.90
N LYS A 239 5.18 2.84 -2.31
CA LYS A 239 5.18 4.25 -1.96
C LYS A 239 4.22 5.02 -2.87
N ASP A 240 3.56 6.03 -2.30
CA ASP A 240 2.66 6.90 -3.06
C ASP A 240 3.42 7.72 -4.11
N GLN A 241 2.81 7.89 -5.28
CA GLN A 241 3.28 8.73 -6.39
C GLN A 241 4.72 8.44 -6.88
N VAL A 242 5.28 7.30 -6.54
CA VAL A 242 6.60 6.86 -7.00
C VAL A 242 6.45 5.77 -8.05
N TRP A 243 7.13 5.93 -9.18
CA TRP A 243 7.22 4.85 -10.16
C TRP A 243 7.99 3.68 -9.56
N ALA A 244 7.34 2.56 -9.45
CA ALA A 244 7.89 1.35 -8.87
C ALA A 244 7.79 0.18 -9.84
N GLN A 245 8.75 -0.73 -9.79
CA GLN A 245 8.72 -1.94 -10.60
C GLN A 245 9.51 -3.08 -9.97
N ALA A 246 9.04 -4.31 -10.18
CA ALA A 246 9.76 -5.52 -9.86
C ALA A 246 9.93 -6.40 -11.11
N GLN A 247 11.16 -6.71 -11.47
CA GLN A 247 11.48 -7.70 -12.47
C GLN A 247 11.55 -9.08 -11.81
N ILE A 248 10.82 -10.04 -12.36
CA ILE A 248 10.74 -11.41 -11.85
C ILE A 248 11.40 -12.33 -12.85
N ASN A 249 12.39 -13.09 -12.39
CA ASN A 249 13.16 -14.00 -13.22
C ASN A 249 13.22 -15.39 -12.59
N TYR A 250 13.52 -16.40 -13.40
CA TYR A 250 14.02 -17.67 -12.90
C TYR A 250 15.43 -17.52 -12.34
N GLY A 251 15.90 -18.50 -11.63
CA GLY A 251 17.21 -18.48 -11.02
C GLY A 251 18.40 -18.32 -11.99
N ASP A 252 18.23 -18.62 -13.26
CA ASP A 252 19.23 -18.41 -14.33
C ASP A 252 19.15 -17.04 -15.01
N TRP A 253 18.38 -16.12 -14.45
CA TRP A 253 18.11 -14.77 -15.00
C TRP A 253 17.17 -14.72 -16.21
N THR A 254 16.68 -15.83 -16.71
CA THR A 254 15.64 -15.79 -17.75
C THR A 254 14.33 -15.25 -17.17
N GLY A 255 13.64 -14.40 -17.93
CA GLY A 255 12.39 -13.76 -17.48
C GLY A 255 11.30 -14.76 -17.14
N LEU A 256 10.68 -14.62 -15.98
CA LEU A 256 9.50 -15.38 -15.57
C LEU A 256 8.23 -14.54 -15.81
N THR A 257 7.40 -15.00 -16.74
CA THR A 257 6.14 -14.34 -17.08
C THR A 257 4.96 -15.10 -16.47
N PHE A 258 4.20 -14.42 -15.63
CA PHE A 258 2.93 -14.93 -15.14
C PHE A 258 1.77 -14.50 -16.05
N PRO A 259 0.75 -15.36 -16.25
CA PRO A 259 -0.41 -15.03 -17.10
C PRO A 259 -1.09 -13.73 -16.68
N GLU A 260 -1.20 -13.47 -15.39
CA GLU A 260 -1.89 -12.29 -14.82
C GLU A 260 -1.11 -10.99 -15.04
N ILE A 261 0.22 -11.07 -15.13
CA ILE A 261 1.09 -9.89 -15.35
C ILE A 261 1.34 -9.68 -16.85
N GLY A 262 1.38 -10.75 -17.65
CA GLY A 262 1.62 -10.71 -19.09
C GLY A 262 3.06 -10.37 -19.49
N SER A 263 3.95 -10.18 -18.51
CA SER A 263 5.38 -9.91 -18.68
C SER A 263 6.17 -10.43 -17.48
N ASN A 264 7.50 -10.28 -17.51
CA ASN A 264 8.34 -10.51 -16.33
C ASN A 264 8.51 -9.27 -15.43
N THR A 265 7.72 -8.23 -15.66
CA THR A 265 7.83 -6.98 -14.91
C THR A 265 6.48 -6.64 -14.28
N LEU A 266 6.43 -6.67 -12.96
CA LEU A 266 5.32 -6.18 -12.17
C LEU A 266 5.48 -4.66 -12.00
N VAL A 267 4.49 -3.91 -12.48
CA VAL A 267 4.41 -2.46 -12.33
C VAL A 267 3.07 -2.13 -11.69
N PRO A 268 3.03 -1.82 -10.38
CA PRO A 268 1.81 -1.46 -9.70
C PRO A 268 1.43 -0.01 -10.04
N THR A 269 0.51 0.18 -10.98
CA THR A 269 0.09 1.51 -11.48
C THR A 269 -1.36 1.88 -11.21
N ASP A 270 -2.12 0.98 -10.62
CA ASP A 270 -3.57 1.06 -10.44
C ASP A 270 -4.01 1.85 -9.20
N ILE A 271 -3.05 2.29 -8.36
CA ILE A 271 -3.35 3.04 -7.14
C ILE A 271 -2.32 4.16 -6.97
N TYR A 272 -2.78 5.39 -7.09
CA TYR A 272 -1.96 6.59 -6.90
C TYR A 272 -2.66 7.55 -5.95
N GLY A 273 -1.90 8.13 -5.00
CA GLY A 273 -2.37 9.21 -4.15
C GLY A 273 -3.53 8.84 -3.23
N TRP A 274 -3.72 7.56 -2.92
CA TRP A 274 -4.89 7.06 -2.20
C TRP A 274 -4.59 6.56 -0.79
N PHE A 275 -3.52 6.97 -0.19
CA PHE A 275 -3.16 6.56 1.16
C PHE A 275 -2.54 7.73 1.94
N SER A 276 -3.00 7.88 3.17
CA SER A 276 -2.70 9.05 4.01
C SER A 276 -1.25 9.08 4.50
N ASP A 277 -0.60 7.93 4.61
CA ASP A 277 0.78 7.79 5.12
C ASP A 277 1.83 7.69 4.01
N GLY A 278 1.42 7.81 2.74
CA GLY A 278 2.30 7.68 1.58
C GLY A 278 2.85 6.28 1.36
N ILE A 279 2.30 5.26 2.03
CA ILE A 279 2.70 3.86 1.94
C ILE A 279 1.45 2.98 1.89
N LEU A 280 1.43 2.01 0.99
CA LEU A 280 0.34 1.04 0.87
C LEU A 280 0.87 -0.39 0.84
N ASP A 281 0.34 -1.23 1.73
CA ASP A 281 0.58 -2.66 1.71
C ASP A 281 -0.24 -3.32 0.60
N ARG A 282 0.47 -3.95 -0.34
CA ARG A 282 -0.07 -4.56 -1.55
C ARG A 282 0.11 -6.06 -1.56
N CYS A 283 -0.75 -6.71 -2.34
CA CYS A 283 -0.60 -8.11 -2.68
C CYS A 283 -0.90 -8.32 -4.17
N THR A 284 0.00 -9.00 -4.89
CA THR A 284 -0.25 -9.49 -6.24
C THR A 284 -0.36 -10.98 -6.21
N GLU A 285 -1.46 -11.53 -6.75
CA GLU A 285 -1.69 -12.98 -6.86
C GLU A 285 -1.46 -13.44 -8.30
N VAL A 286 -0.69 -14.50 -8.46
CA VAL A 286 -0.34 -15.11 -9.75
C VAL A 286 -0.56 -16.61 -9.72
N THR A 287 -0.75 -17.22 -10.89
CA THR A 287 -0.96 -18.66 -11.04
C THR A 287 0.34 -19.35 -11.43
N LEU A 288 0.70 -20.40 -10.70
CA LEU A 288 1.80 -21.30 -11.03
C LEU A 288 1.32 -22.34 -12.05
N THR A 289 1.65 -22.14 -13.31
CA THR A 289 1.38 -23.12 -14.36
C THR A 289 2.37 -24.28 -14.29
N GLN A 290 2.07 -25.42 -14.94
CA GLN A 290 3.02 -26.54 -15.00
C GLN A 290 4.35 -26.13 -15.62
N GLU A 291 4.32 -25.34 -16.70
CA GLU A 291 5.53 -24.82 -17.35
C GLU A 291 6.39 -23.97 -16.40
N ILE A 292 5.74 -23.11 -15.59
CA ILE A 292 6.44 -22.29 -14.59
C ILE A 292 7.11 -23.20 -13.55
N LEU A 293 6.41 -24.19 -13.02
CA LEU A 293 6.93 -25.11 -12.02
C LEU A 293 8.11 -25.93 -12.57
N ASP A 294 8.01 -26.44 -13.79
CA ASP A 294 9.07 -27.18 -14.47
C ASP A 294 10.30 -26.29 -14.68
N ASN A 295 10.10 -25.05 -15.11
CA ASN A 295 11.16 -24.09 -15.33
C ASN A 295 11.84 -23.65 -14.03
N ILE A 296 11.11 -23.52 -12.91
CA ILE A 296 11.69 -23.23 -11.59
C ILE A 296 12.73 -24.27 -11.22
N GLN A 297 12.46 -25.55 -11.50
CA GLN A 297 13.40 -26.63 -11.22
C GLN A 297 14.55 -26.70 -12.24
N ALA A 298 14.25 -26.46 -13.53
CA ALA A 298 15.22 -26.57 -14.61
C ALA A 298 16.22 -25.40 -14.66
N LYS A 299 15.77 -24.21 -14.27
CA LYS A 299 16.49 -22.92 -14.41
C LYS A 299 16.94 -22.33 -13.07
N LYS A 300 17.09 -23.16 -12.05
CA LYS A 300 17.60 -22.69 -10.76
C LYS A 300 19.05 -22.27 -10.85
N GLY A 301 19.41 -21.26 -10.05
CA GLY A 301 20.76 -20.68 -10.03
C GLY A 301 21.34 -20.56 -8.62
N ASP A 302 22.66 -20.43 -8.56
CA ASP A 302 23.40 -20.20 -7.32
C ASP A 302 23.97 -18.78 -7.30
N TYR A 303 23.77 -18.08 -6.20
CA TYR A 303 24.27 -16.72 -5.98
C TYR A 303 25.29 -16.73 -4.84
N GLY A 304 26.55 -16.92 -5.21
CA GLY A 304 27.65 -17.05 -4.25
C GLY A 304 27.96 -15.79 -3.46
N ASP A 305 27.71 -14.62 -4.04
CA ASP A 305 27.88 -13.31 -3.43
C ASP A 305 26.84 -13.04 -2.32
N GLU A 306 25.69 -13.69 -2.37
CA GLU A 306 24.62 -13.64 -1.35
C GLU A 306 24.55 -14.95 -0.52
N ASN A 307 25.42 -15.89 -0.80
CA ASN A 307 25.45 -17.22 -0.19
C ASN A 307 24.12 -17.99 -0.29
N ILE A 308 23.36 -17.77 -1.37
CA ILE A 308 22.08 -18.42 -1.63
C ILE A 308 22.24 -19.41 -2.79
N LYS A 309 21.73 -20.62 -2.60
CA LYS A 309 21.80 -21.71 -3.59
C LYS A 309 20.41 -22.15 -4.01
N ASN A 310 20.35 -22.76 -5.20
CA ASN A 310 19.13 -23.32 -5.76
C ASN A 310 17.98 -22.31 -5.84
N VAL A 311 18.27 -21.06 -6.15
CA VAL A 311 17.22 -20.04 -6.34
C VAL A 311 16.35 -20.43 -7.53
N GLY A 312 15.05 -20.58 -7.32
CA GLY A 312 14.05 -20.88 -8.34
C GLY A 312 13.43 -19.61 -8.92
N ILE A 313 13.15 -18.63 -8.06
CA ILE A 313 12.63 -17.31 -8.44
C ILE A 313 13.48 -16.22 -7.83
N LEU A 314 13.83 -15.24 -8.65
CA LEU A 314 14.59 -14.06 -8.27
C LEU A 314 13.80 -12.80 -8.62
N ILE A 315 13.67 -11.88 -7.66
CA ILE A 315 12.99 -10.59 -7.83
C ILE A 315 13.99 -9.48 -7.52
N GLN A 316 14.05 -8.50 -8.41
CA GLN A 316 14.83 -7.27 -8.26
C GLN A 316 14.04 -6.09 -8.85
N GLY A 317 14.43 -4.85 -8.58
CA GLY A 317 13.71 -3.71 -9.12
C GLY A 317 14.01 -2.41 -8.41
N SER A 318 12.99 -1.56 -8.25
CA SER A 318 13.09 -0.29 -7.53
C SER A 318 11.79 0.09 -6.86
N ASP A 319 11.90 0.78 -5.75
CA ASP A 319 10.82 1.48 -5.04
C ASP A 319 9.67 0.59 -4.54
N LEU A 320 9.95 -0.69 -4.35
CA LEU A 320 9.07 -1.65 -3.68
C LEU A 320 9.82 -2.33 -2.54
N ILE A 321 9.16 -2.48 -1.42
CA ILE A 321 9.67 -3.24 -0.27
C ILE A 321 8.89 -4.54 -0.20
N PHE A 322 9.53 -5.66 -0.53
CA PHE A 322 8.93 -6.97 -0.41
C PHE A 322 8.97 -7.46 1.05
N THR A 323 7.86 -8.02 1.49
CA THR A 323 7.69 -8.50 2.88
C THR A 323 7.46 -9.99 2.96
N LYS A 324 6.76 -10.60 1.97
CA LYS A 324 6.42 -12.02 2.00
C LYS A 324 6.12 -12.57 0.61
N ILE A 325 6.39 -13.85 0.40
CA ILE A 325 5.90 -14.64 -0.73
C ILE A 325 5.25 -15.91 -0.18
N GLU A 326 4.00 -16.14 -0.54
CA GLU A 326 3.21 -17.31 -0.14
C GLU A 326 2.80 -18.11 -1.37
N ILE A 327 2.77 -19.43 -1.22
CA ILE A 327 2.25 -20.35 -2.21
C ILE A 327 0.99 -20.99 -1.62
N LEU A 328 -0.17 -20.60 -2.16
CA LEU A 328 -1.47 -21.11 -1.73
C LEU A 328 -1.81 -22.35 -2.53
N GLN A 329 -1.84 -23.48 -1.86
CA GLN A 329 -2.26 -24.74 -2.46
C GLN A 329 -3.65 -25.07 -1.92
N GLU A 330 -4.62 -25.21 -2.81
CA GLU A 330 -5.87 -25.83 -2.43
C GLU A 330 -5.57 -27.26 -1.98
N ILE A 331 -5.81 -27.56 -0.71
CA ILE A 331 -5.85 -28.93 -0.26
C ILE A 331 -7.18 -29.46 -0.81
N SER A 332 -7.11 -30.30 -1.84
CA SER A 332 -8.16 -31.29 -1.99
C SER A 332 -8.16 -32.10 -0.68
N GLN A 333 -9.10 -31.81 0.21
CA GLN A 333 -9.39 -32.73 1.30
C GLN A 333 -9.88 -34.01 0.62
N GLU A 334 -8.97 -34.95 0.38
CA GLU A 334 -9.34 -36.34 0.23
C GLU A 334 -9.92 -36.74 1.58
N THR A 335 -11.22 -36.56 1.73
CA THR A 335 -11.94 -37.14 2.83
C THR A 335 -11.95 -38.63 2.55
N THR A 336 -11.16 -39.40 3.28
CA THR A 336 -11.28 -40.85 3.28
C THR A 336 -12.70 -41.16 3.70
N LEU A 337 -13.59 -41.43 2.77
CA LEU A 337 -14.97 -41.72 3.04
C LEU A 337 -15.15 -43.08 3.74
N TRP A 338 -14.15 -43.94 3.58
CA TRP A 338 -14.08 -45.23 4.24
C TRP A 338 -12.66 -45.79 4.21
N GLU A 339 -12.17 -46.30 5.34
CA GLU A 339 -10.92 -46.99 5.48
C GLU A 339 -11.18 -48.32 6.23
N GLY A 340 -11.06 -49.46 5.55
CA GLY A 340 -11.28 -50.79 6.10
C GLY A 340 -11.38 -51.87 5.02
N GLU A 341 -11.47 -53.13 5.42
CA GLU A 341 -11.81 -54.21 4.52
C GLU A 341 -13.34 -54.30 4.37
N ALA A 342 -13.84 -54.17 3.12
CA ALA A 342 -15.24 -54.49 2.82
C ALA A 342 -15.42 -56.01 2.93
N ILE A 343 -16.10 -56.46 3.95
CA ILE A 343 -16.62 -57.81 3.97
C ILE A 343 -17.90 -57.77 3.11
N ALA A 344 -17.82 -58.26 1.88
CA ALA A 344 -19.01 -58.53 1.12
C ALA A 344 -19.71 -59.71 1.80
N ASP A 345 -20.75 -59.42 2.58
CA ASP A 345 -21.69 -60.46 2.98
C ASP A 345 -22.33 -61.03 1.73
N ASP A 346 -22.09 -62.31 1.53
CA ASP A 346 -22.71 -63.07 0.50
C ASP A 346 -24.24 -63.01 0.76
N TRP A 347 -24.96 -62.30 -0.07
CA TRP A 347 -26.43 -62.35 -0.09
C TRP A 347 -26.84 -63.74 -0.56
N GLY A 348 -26.50 -64.72 0.30
CA GLY A 348 -26.91 -66.10 0.13
C GLY A 348 -28.45 -66.19 0.18
N ASN A 349 -28.97 -66.85 -0.79
CA ASN A 349 -30.32 -67.29 -1.01
C ASN A 349 -31.21 -67.43 0.21
#